data_40b6b2f84e1e658d1645a3225b1b496e
#
_entry.id   40b6b2f84e1e658d1645a3225b1b496e
#
_cell.length_a   1.000
_cell.length_b   1.000
_cell.length_c   1.000
_cell.angle_alpha   90.00
_cell.angle_beta   90.00
_cell.angle_gamma   90.00
#
_symmetry.space_group_name_H-M   'P 1'
#
loop_
_entity.id
_entity.type
_entity.pdbx_description
1 polymer ?
#
loop_
_entity_poly.entity_id
_entity_poly.type
_entity_poly.pdbx_seq_one_letter_code
_entity_poly.pdbx_strand_id
1 'polypeptide(L)'
;MKYSSGLRVVIVSGRPEVGKTTFENMCGRVVGNAYCNKRSTVDRIKEIAMEGGWDGVKDAAGRKLLSDLKDIFTEYNNMPMNDILLYLRGWEDDLAYYNVGDHPHILFVDDREPEHIEKLKNKLNATTLLIRRPGDEEIETSNHADENVFNYEYDWTVNNDGDLTELYEEAKRFVNSLFS
;
A
#
# COMPACT_ATOMS: atom_id res chain seq x y z
N MET A 1 -14.39 1.89 -10.47
CA MET A 1 -13.65 2.83 -11.35
C MET A 1 -13.11 2.02 -12.51
N LYS A 2 -13.14 2.48 -13.76
CA LYS A 2 -12.43 1.83 -14.87
C LYS A 2 -11.17 2.65 -15.10
N TYR A 3 -10.02 2.04 -14.89
CA TYR A 3 -8.72 2.63 -15.16
C TYR A 3 -8.34 2.50 -16.64
N SER A 4 -7.29 3.23 -17.06
CA SER A 4 -6.62 2.92 -18.33
C SER A 4 -6.21 1.43 -18.33
N SER A 5 -6.20 0.80 -19.48
CA SER A 5 -5.97 -0.65 -19.60
C SER A 5 -4.69 -1.15 -18.92
N GLY A 6 -3.68 -0.28 -18.80
CA GLY A 6 -2.39 -0.57 -18.19
C GLY A 6 -2.28 -0.30 -16.69
N LEU A 7 -3.24 0.35 -16.02
CA LEU A 7 -3.13 0.67 -14.60
C LEU A 7 -3.74 -0.41 -13.70
N ARG A 8 -2.99 -0.83 -12.70
CA ARG A 8 -3.44 -1.70 -11.62
C ARG A 8 -3.19 -1.05 -10.27
N VAL A 9 -4.16 -1.17 -9.37
CA VAL A 9 -4.04 -0.76 -7.96
C VAL A 9 -3.87 -1.99 -7.10
N VAL A 10 -2.87 -1.99 -6.23
CA VAL A 10 -2.55 -3.09 -5.31
C VAL A 10 -2.54 -2.55 -3.90
N ILE A 11 -3.40 -3.09 -3.03
CA ILE A 11 -3.39 -2.77 -1.61
C ILE A 11 -2.42 -3.73 -0.93
N VAL A 12 -1.35 -3.18 -0.37
CA VAL A 12 -0.28 -3.95 0.28
C VAL A 12 -0.43 -3.91 1.79
N SER A 13 -0.41 -5.08 2.38
CA SER A 13 -0.42 -5.26 3.82
C SER A 13 0.74 -6.15 4.29
N GLY A 14 0.95 -6.18 5.58
CA GLY A 14 2.00 -6.94 6.23
C GLY A 14 2.57 -6.17 7.41
N ARG A 15 3.11 -6.89 8.38
CA ARG A 15 3.72 -6.32 9.59
C ARG A 15 4.92 -5.42 9.27
N PRO A 16 5.42 -4.63 10.21
CA PRO A 16 6.68 -3.90 10.04
C PRO A 16 7.82 -4.84 9.63
N GLU A 17 8.73 -4.34 8.78
CA GLU A 17 10.00 -5.01 8.43
C GLU A 17 9.91 -6.35 7.68
N VAL A 18 8.71 -6.78 7.26
CA VAL A 18 8.54 -8.02 6.47
C VAL A 18 9.05 -7.92 5.03
N GLY A 19 9.46 -6.74 4.57
CA GLY A 19 10.03 -6.54 3.22
C GLY A 19 9.07 -5.93 2.19
N LYS A 20 7.94 -5.31 2.59
CA LYS A 20 7.00 -4.64 1.68
C LYS A 20 7.69 -3.73 0.67
N THR A 21 8.42 -2.73 1.15
CA THR A 21 9.12 -1.76 0.30
C THR A 21 10.12 -2.42 -0.65
N THR A 22 10.79 -3.49 -0.22
CA THR A 22 11.71 -4.25 -1.05
C THR A 22 10.98 -4.92 -2.19
N PHE A 23 9.87 -5.61 -1.90
CA PHE A 23 9.04 -6.28 -2.90
C PHE A 23 8.43 -5.30 -3.91
N GLU A 24 7.87 -4.19 -3.44
CA GLU A 24 7.33 -3.12 -4.30
C GLU A 24 8.39 -2.53 -5.24
N ASN A 25 9.62 -2.31 -4.73
CA ASN A 25 10.73 -1.85 -5.55
C ASN A 25 11.11 -2.89 -6.62
N MET A 26 11.03 -4.19 -6.29
CA MET A 26 11.25 -5.27 -7.24
C MET A 26 10.16 -5.30 -8.32
N CYS A 27 8.90 -5.14 -7.97
CA CYS A 27 7.82 -4.97 -8.94
C CYS A 27 8.07 -3.75 -9.86
N GLY A 28 8.52 -2.63 -9.29
CA GLY A 28 8.90 -1.45 -10.06
C GLY A 28 10.02 -1.73 -11.07
N ARG A 29 10.99 -2.58 -10.73
CA ARG A 29 12.04 -3.00 -11.70
C ARG A 29 11.48 -3.84 -12.83
N VAL A 30 10.41 -4.60 -12.60
CA VAL A 30 9.77 -5.44 -13.62
C VAL A 30 8.99 -4.60 -14.62
N VAL A 31 8.18 -3.64 -14.16
CA VAL A 31 7.37 -2.77 -15.06
C VAL A 31 8.12 -1.55 -15.57
N GLY A 32 9.26 -1.22 -14.97
CA GLY A 32 9.95 0.06 -15.11
C GLY A 32 9.62 1.00 -13.95
N ASN A 33 10.65 1.48 -13.24
CA ASN A 33 10.47 2.25 -12.00
C ASN A 33 9.61 3.52 -12.16
N ALA A 34 9.59 4.13 -13.34
CA ALA A 34 8.76 5.28 -13.66
C ALA A 34 7.25 4.95 -13.67
N TYR A 35 6.91 3.67 -13.78
CA TYR A 35 5.54 3.18 -13.90
C TYR A 35 5.03 2.51 -12.61
N CYS A 36 5.73 2.68 -11.51
CA CYS A 36 5.39 2.13 -10.21
C CYS A 36 5.36 3.24 -9.16
N ASN A 37 4.21 3.53 -8.62
CA ASN A 37 4.01 4.54 -7.58
C ASN A 37 3.53 3.90 -6.28
N LYS A 38 3.76 4.61 -5.18
CA LYS A 38 3.40 4.18 -3.83
C LYS A 38 2.69 5.28 -3.08
N ARG A 39 1.68 4.90 -2.34
CA ARG A 39 0.97 5.76 -1.39
C ARG A 39 0.61 4.98 -0.14
N SER A 40 0.46 5.68 0.96
CA SER A 40 -0.06 5.11 2.19
C SER A 40 -1.25 5.93 2.68
N THR A 41 -2.23 5.27 3.23
CA THR A 41 -3.40 5.93 3.86
C THR A 41 -3.01 6.84 5.03
N VAL A 42 -1.76 6.76 5.51
CA VAL A 42 -1.24 7.65 6.55
C VAL A 42 -0.34 8.77 6.02
N ASP A 43 -0.12 8.92 4.71
CA ASP A 43 0.82 9.93 4.22
C ASP A 43 0.32 11.36 4.49
N ARG A 44 -0.95 11.65 4.18
CA ARG A 44 -1.55 12.96 4.50
C ARG A 44 -1.64 13.20 6.01
N ILE A 45 -1.85 12.15 6.80
CA ILE A 45 -1.84 12.22 8.27
C ILE A 45 -0.47 12.66 8.80
N LYS A 46 0.62 12.12 8.24
CA LYS A 46 1.99 12.52 8.62
C LYS A 46 2.25 14.00 8.30
N GLU A 47 1.82 14.47 7.13
CA GLU A 47 1.94 15.88 6.77
C GLU A 47 1.24 16.79 7.79
N ILE A 48 -0.01 16.48 8.15
CA ILE A 48 -0.78 17.23 9.15
C ILE A 48 -0.11 17.16 10.52
N ALA A 49 0.41 15.99 10.93
CA ALA A 49 1.11 15.84 12.18
C ALA A 49 2.39 16.69 12.22
N MET A 50 3.15 16.74 11.12
CA MET A 50 4.34 17.60 10.98
C MET A 50 3.97 19.09 11.05
N GLU A 51 2.91 19.52 10.37
CA GLU A 51 2.38 20.88 10.48
C GLU A 51 1.98 21.22 11.91
N GLY A 52 1.50 20.20 12.68
CA GLY A 52 1.15 20.31 14.09
C GLY A 52 2.35 20.23 15.05
N GLY A 53 3.59 20.08 14.54
CA GLY A 53 4.82 20.04 15.32
C GLY A 53 5.34 18.64 15.66
N TRP A 54 4.84 17.57 15.03
CA TRP A 54 5.45 16.25 15.16
C TRP A 54 6.83 16.24 14.50
N ASP A 55 7.81 15.68 15.20
CA ASP A 55 9.23 15.63 14.78
C ASP A 55 9.57 14.52 13.76
N GLY A 56 8.59 13.70 13.36
CA GLY A 56 8.78 12.59 12.43
C GLY A 56 9.21 11.28 13.10
N VAL A 57 9.48 11.28 14.43
CA VAL A 57 9.92 10.09 15.15
C VAL A 57 8.75 9.13 15.39
N LYS A 58 8.90 7.87 14.95
CA LYS A 58 7.90 6.81 15.09
C LYS A 58 8.12 5.97 16.37
N ASP A 59 8.33 6.64 17.49
CA ASP A 59 8.25 6.02 18.80
C ASP A 59 6.80 5.68 19.20
N ALA A 60 6.57 5.24 20.42
CA ALA A 60 5.22 4.88 20.88
C ALA A 60 4.27 6.08 20.84
N ALA A 61 4.73 7.28 21.21
CA ALA A 61 3.92 8.51 21.20
C ALA A 61 3.60 8.96 19.78
N GLY A 62 4.60 8.98 18.87
CA GLY A 62 4.40 9.32 17.47
C GLY A 62 3.49 8.35 16.73
N ARG A 63 3.61 7.04 17.00
CA ARG A 63 2.69 6.03 16.42
C ARG A 63 1.26 6.22 16.91
N LYS A 64 1.07 6.49 18.21
CA LYS A 64 -0.24 6.78 18.78
C LYS A 64 -0.85 8.03 18.16
N LEU A 65 -0.08 9.12 18.05
CA LEU A 65 -0.52 10.36 17.41
C LEU A 65 -1.03 10.10 15.98
N LEU A 66 -0.26 9.38 15.17
CA LEU A 66 -0.66 9.08 13.78
C LEU A 66 -1.90 8.20 13.71
N SER A 67 -2.04 7.23 14.62
CA SER A 67 -3.24 6.39 14.71
C SER A 67 -4.47 7.21 15.06
N ASP A 68 -4.40 8.00 16.15
CA ASP A 68 -5.51 8.83 16.63
C ASP A 68 -5.96 9.84 15.54
N LEU A 69 -5.01 10.49 14.86
CA LEU A 69 -5.31 11.41 13.76
C LEU A 69 -5.95 10.70 12.57
N LYS A 70 -5.46 9.51 12.20
CA LYS A 70 -6.05 8.69 11.12
C LYS A 70 -7.51 8.36 11.46
N ASP A 71 -7.78 7.92 12.68
CA ASP A 71 -9.12 7.54 13.11
C ASP A 71 -10.08 8.73 13.09
N ILE A 72 -9.66 9.88 13.67
CA ILE A 72 -10.43 11.13 13.66
C ILE A 72 -10.77 11.57 12.24
N PHE A 73 -9.80 11.62 11.33
CA PHE A 73 -10.05 12.06 9.96
C PHE A 73 -10.78 11.01 9.11
N THR A 74 -10.68 9.73 9.47
CA THR A 74 -11.49 8.68 8.84
C THR A 74 -12.96 8.84 9.22
N GLU A 75 -13.25 9.05 10.50
CA GLU A 75 -14.62 9.26 11.00
C GLU A 75 -15.22 10.58 10.49
N TYR A 76 -14.47 11.67 10.55
CA TYR A 76 -14.97 13.00 10.20
C TYR A 76 -15.32 13.15 8.72
N ASN A 77 -14.45 12.74 7.80
CA ASN A 77 -14.64 13.00 6.38
C ASN A 77 -14.01 11.95 5.45
N ASN A 78 -13.56 10.82 6.00
CA ASN A 78 -12.89 9.76 5.26
C ASN A 78 -11.65 10.25 4.47
N MET A 79 -10.90 11.21 5.04
CA MET A 79 -9.78 11.87 4.38
C MET A 79 -8.69 10.90 3.89
N PRO A 80 -8.27 9.86 4.66
CA PRO A 80 -7.23 8.93 4.19
C PRO A 80 -7.57 8.27 2.85
N MET A 81 -8.83 7.85 2.68
CA MET A 81 -9.30 7.27 1.42
C MET A 81 -9.43 8.33 0.32
N ASN A 82 -9.95 9.51 0.65
CA ASN A 82 -10.15 10.59 -0.31
C ASN A 82 -8.81 11.09 -0.88
N ASP A 83 -7.76 11.11 -0.06
CA ASP A 83 -6.39 11.47 -0.51
C ASP A 83 -5.86 10.46 -1.54
N ILE A 84 -6.01 9.15 -1.29
CA ILE A 84 -5.64 8.11 -2.27
C ILE A 84 -6.41 8.28 -3.59
N LEU A 85 -7.72 8.55 -3.52
CA LEU A 85 -8.55 8.75 -4.70
C LEU A 85 -8.14 10.00 -5.49
N LEU A 86 -7.81 11.08 -4.80
CA LEU A 86 -7.35 12.32 -5.44
C LEU A 86 -6.01 12.10 -6.14
N TYR A 87 -5.07 11.46 -5.46
CA TYR A 87 -3.77 11.11 -6.04
C TYR A 87 -3.93 10.24 -7.29
N LEU A 88 -4.75 9.20 -7.21
CA LEU A 88 -4.98 8.28 -8.32
C LEU A 88 -5.55 9.01 -9.55
N ARG A 89 -6.52 9.91 -9.35
CA ARG A 89 -7.09 10.72 -10.45
C ARG A 89 -6.03 11.60 -11.11
N GLY A 90 -5.22 12.31 -10.32
CA GLY A 90 -4.14 13.13 -10.87
C GLY A 90 -3.14 12.30 -11.68
N TRP A 91 -2.83 11.11 -11.22
CA TRP A 91 -1.94 10.22 -11.96
C TRP A 91 -2.57 9.67 -13.25
N GLU A 92 -3.85 9.32 -13.24
CA GLU A 92 -4.59 8.93 -14.47
C GLU A 92 -4.60 10.06 -15.51
N ASP A 93 -4.82 11.30 -15.05
CA ASP A 93 -4.77 12.47 -15.91
C ASP A 93 -3.38 12.66 -16.54
N ASP A 94 -2.30 12.48 -15.78
CA ASP A 94 -0.93 12.50 -16.27
C ASP A 94 -0.67 11.39 -17.30
N LEU A 95 -1.09 10.15 -17.03
CA LEU A 95 -0.94 9.03 -17.95
C LEU A 95 -1.65 9.28 -19.28
N ALA A 96 -2.84 9.88 -19.22
CA ALA A 96 -3.59 10.27 -20.41
C ALA A 96 -2.90 11.40 -21.18
N TYR A 97 -2.42 12.42 -20.47
CA TYR A 97 -1.72 13.55 -21.07
C TYR A 97 -0.45 13.13 -21.84
N TYR A 98 0.34 12.23 -21.25
CA TYR A 98 1.56 11.72 -21.87
C TYR A 98 1.34 10.53 -22.83
N ASN A 99 0.08 10.10 -23.01
CA ASN A 99 -0.30 8.98 -23.88
C ASN A 99 0.47 7.67 -23.56
N VAL A 100 0.64 7.38 -22.29
CA VAL A 100 1.34 6.16 -21.81
C VAL A 100 0.44 5.19 -21.05
N GLY A 101 -0.87 5.39 -21.09
CA GLY A 101 -1.86 4.61 -20.33
C GLY A 101 -1.97 3.13 -20.69
N ASP A 102 -1.41 2.70 -21.82
CA ASP A 102 -1.38 1.29 -22.25
C ASP A 102 -0.17 0.52 -21.70
N HIS A 103 0.84 1.21 -21.15
CA HIS A 103 1.93 0.54 -20.47
C HIS A 103 1.49 -0.01 -19.12
N PRO A 104 2.08 -1.11 -18.63
CA PRO A 104 1.86 -1.58 -17.26
C PRO A 104 2.24 -0.52 -16.23
N HIS A 105 1.26 -0.13 -15.39
CA HIS A 105 1.44 0.81 -14.28
C HIS A 105 0.89 0.19 -13.00
N ILE A 106 1.59 0.34 -11.89
CA ILE A 106 1.15 -0.17 -10.59
C ILE A 106 1.13 0.99 -9.58
N LEU A 107 -0.01 1.18 -8.93
CA LEU A 107 -0.11 1.96 -7.70
C LEU A 107 -0.19 1.02 -6.52
N PHE A 108 0.83 0.99 -5.68
CA PHE A 108 0.78 0.35 -4.38
C PHE A 108 0.17 1.29 -3.34
N VAL A 109 -0.78 0.78 -2.57
CA VAL A 109 -1.44 1.49 -1.48
C VAL A 109 -1.23 0.71 -0.19
N ASP A 110 -0.43 1.26 0.72
CA ASP A 110 -0.21 0.65 2.04
C ASP A 110 -1.43 0.87 2.95
N ASP A 111 -2.09 -0.21 3.36
CA ASP A 111 -3.07 -0.24 4.45
C ASP A 111 -2.98 -1.58 5.20
N ARG A 112 -3.43 -1.61 6.48
CA ARG A 112 -3.37 -2.78 7.35
C ARG A 112 -4.68 -3.09 8.05
N GLU A 113 -5.65 -2.17 7.98
CA GLU A 113 -6.95 -2.32 8.61
C GLU A 113 -7.91 -3.11 7.70
N PRO A 114 -8.39 -4.30 8.09
CA PRO A 114 -9.25 -5.13 7.26
C PRO A 114 -10.46 -4.40 6.67
N GLU A 115 -11.15 -3.59 7.49
CA GLU A 115 -12.30 -2.82 7.01
C GLU A 115 -11.93 -1.75 5.97
N HIS A 116 -10.76 -1.12 6.12
CA HIS A 116 -10.28 -0.13 5.15
C HIS A 116 -9.81 -0.81 3.87
N ILE A 117 -9.12 -1.94 3.98
CA ILE A 117 -8.68 -2.76 2.84
C ILE A 117 -9.90 -3.15 2.00
N GLU A 118 -10.97 -3.65 2.61
CA GLU A 118 -12.18 -4.05 1.90
C GLU A 118 -12.88 -2.87 1.20
N LYS A 119 -12.98 -1.72 1.89
CA LYS A 119 -13.55 -0.49 1.31
C LYS A 119 -12.73 0.01 0.13
N LEU A 120 -11.39 0.03 0.26
CA LEU A 120 -10.46 0.43 -0.80
C LEU A 120 -10.51 -0.54 -1.97
N LYS A 121 -10.46 -1.87 -1.71
CA LYS A 121 -10.55 -2.92 -2.73
C LYS A 121 -11.77 -2.71 -3.63
N ASN A 122 -12.94 -2.57 -3.01
CA ASN A 122 -14.18 -2.40 -3.75
C ASN A 122 -14.23 -1.07 -4.52
N LYS A 123 -13.74 0.02 -3.92
CA LYS A 123 -13.79 1.35 -4.54
C LYS A 123 -12.78 1.52 -5.67
N LEU A 124 -11.59 0.93 -5.50
CA LEU A 124 -10.48 1.03 -6.45
C LEU A 124 -10.41 -0.17 -7.41
N ASN A 125 -11.28 -1.16 -7.30
CA ASN A 125 -11.15 -2.45 -8.01
C ASN A 125 -9.71 -2.98 -7.92
N ALA A 126 -9.18 -2.99 -6.70
CA ALA A 126 -7.78 -3.28 -6.41
C ALA A 126 -7.57 -4.77 -6.12
N THR A 127 -6.35 -5.24 -6.36
CA THR A 127 -5.85 -6.53 -5.86
C THR A 127 -5.28 -6.34 -4.47
N THR A 128 -5.53 -7.27 -3.54
CA THR A 128 -4.96 -7.23 -2.19
C THR A 128 -3.77 -8.18 -2.07
N LEU A 129 -2.70 -7.69 -1.46
CA LEU A 129 -1.43 -8.39 -1.32
C LEU A 129 -0.96 -8.39 0.13
N LEU A 130 -0.71 -9.57 0.67
CA LEU A 130 -0.05 -9.75 1.96
C LEU A 130 1.41 -10.12 1.75
N ILE A 131 2.32 -9.43 2.44
CA ILE A 131 3.73 -9.83 2.51
C ILE A 131 4.03 -10.29 3.94
N ARG A 132 4.56 -11.49 4.04
CA ARG A 132 4.90 -12.18 5.30
C ARG A 132 6.37 -12.53 5.36
N ARG A 133 6.86 -12.73 6.58
CA ARG A 133 8.19 -13.27 6.88
C ARG A 133 8.07 -14.32 7.99
N PRO A 134 8.88 -15.39 8.00
CA PRO A 134 8.88 -16.36 9.10
C PRO A 134 9.01 -15.66 10.46
N GLY A 135 8.16 -16.04 11.41
CA GLY A 135 8.12 -15.46 12.75
C GLY A 135 7.44 -14.09 12.86
N ASP A 136 6.88 -13.54 11.79
CA ASP A 136 6.17 -12.25 11.84
C ASP A 136 4.92 -12.30 12.74
N GLU A 137 4.30 -13.46 12.92
CA GLU A 137 3.17 -13.65 13.84
C GLU A 137 3.56 -13.52 15.33
N GLU A 138 4.81 -13.80 15.67
CA GLU A 138 5.33 -13.77 17.04
C GLU A 138 5.80 -12.38 17.47
N ILE A 139 5.88 -11.41 16.53
CA ILE A 139 6.32 -10.05 16.83
C ILE A 139 5.24 -9.34 17.64
N GLU A 140 5.60 -8.85 18.84
CA GLU A 140 4.72 -7.97 19.60
C GLU A 140 4.39 -6.71 18.80
N THR A 141 3.11 -6.40 18.71
CA THR A 141 2.62 -5.24 17.96
C THR A 141 2.22 -4.12 18.90
N SER A 142 2.44 -2.89 18.49
CA SER A 142 2.16 -1.70 19.31
C SER A 142 0.84 -1.01 18.95
N ASN A 143 0.10 -1.56 17.97
CA ASN A 143 -1.17 -1.00 17.53
C ASN A 143 -2.08 -2.09 16.93
N HIS A 144 -3.37 -1.84 16.95
CA HIS A 144 -4.40 -2.79 16.52
C HIS A 144 -4.34 -3.09 15.00
N ALA A 145 -3.84 -2.18 14.18
CA ALA A 145 -3.69 -2.41 12.74
C ALA A 145 -2.68 -3.53 12.43
N ASP A 146 -1.56 -3.56 13.18
CA ASP A 146 -0.55 -4.60 13.05
C ASP A 146 -1.04 -5.95 13.62
N GLU A 147 -1.94 -5.94 14.61
CA GLU A 147 -2.57 -7.14 15.16
C GLU A 147 -3.55 -7.78 14.17
N ASN A 148 -4.30 -6.95 13.45
CA ASN A 148 -5.38 -7.38 12.57
C ASN A 148 -4.92 -7.74 11.14
N VAL A 149 -3.65 -7.56 10.82
CA VAL A 149 -3.13 -7.76 9.46
C VAL A 149 -3.42 -9.15 8.89
N PHE A 150 -3.52 -10.17 9.73
CA PHE A 150 -3.82 -11.55 9.32
C PHE A 150 -5.32 -11.91 9.37
N ASN A 151 -6.17 -10.97 9.79
CA ASN A 151 -7.62 -11.16 9.88
C ASN A 151 -8.35 -10.81 8.58
N TYR A 152 -7.64 -10.78 7.45
CA TYR A 152 -8.18 -10.49 6.14
C TYR A 152 -7.75 -11.56 5.12
N GLU A 153 -8.65 -11.94 4.20
CA GLU A 153 -8.36 -12.87 3.11
C GLU A 153 -7.83 -12.10 1.89
N TYR A 154 -6.53 -12.21 1.66
CA TYR A 154 -5.84 -11.50 0.56
C TYR A 154 -5.92 -12.28 -0.74
N ASP A 155 -6.01 -11.57 -1.88
CA ASP A 155 -5.99 -12.17 -3.21
C ASP A 155 -4.64 -12.82 -3.54
N TRP A 156 -3.55 -12.29 -2.95
CA TRP A 156 -2.19 -12.81 -3.11
C TRP A 156 -1.41 -12.73 -1.80
N THR A 157 -0.59 -13.74 -1.55
CA THR A 157 0.32 -13.77 -0.41
C THR A 157 1.73 -14.09 -0.86
N VAL A 158 2.70 -13.29 -0.42
CA VAL A 158 4.12 -13.48 -0.64
C VAL A 158 4.79 -13.84 0.68
N ASN A 159 5.42 -15.02 0.73
CA ASN A 159 6.27 -15.43 1.84
C ASN A 159 7.70 -15.01 1.53
N ASN A 160 8.21 -14.01 2.24
CA ASN A 160 9.58 -13.51 2.11
C ASN A 160 10.49 -14.29 3.08
N ASP A 161 10.67 -15.58 2.79
CA ASP A 161 11.45 -16.54 3.58
C ASP A 161 12.76 -16.94 2.90
N GLY A 162 12.97 -16.51 1.66
CA GLY A 162 14.14 -16.78 0.85
C GLY A 162 15.10 -15.60 0.72
N ASP A 163 15.96 -15.67 -0.28
CA ASP A 163 16.89 -14.59 -0.61
C ASP A 163 16.26 -13.52 -1.53
N LEU A 164 17.04 -12.48 -1.86
CA LEU A 164 16.56 -11.39 -2.72
C LEU A 164 16.28 -11.84 -4.16
N THR A 165 16.91 -12.91 -4.62
CA THR A 165 16.70 -13.45 -5.97
C THR A 165 15.34 -14.14 -6.03
N GLU A 166 15.03 -14.95 -5.02
CA GLU A 166 13.74 -15.64 -4.90
C GLU A 166 12.60 -14.62 -4.76
N LEU A 167 12.79 -13.59 -3.94
CA LEU A 167 11.83 -12.50 -3.81
C LEU A 167 11.61 -11.74 -5.13
N TYR A 168 12.65 -11.57 -5.93
CA TYR A 168 12.52 -10.96 -7.25
C TYR A 168 11.75 -11.83 -8.25
N GLU A 169 11.98 -13.14 -8.24
CA GLU A 169 11.20 -14.08 -9.07
C GLU A 169 9.72 -14.09 -8.65
N GLU A 170 9.43 -13.96 -7.35
CA GLU A 170 8.07 -13.81 -6.86
C GLU A 170 7.44 -12.50 -7.35
N ALA A 171 8.18 -11.39 -7.33
CA ALA A 171 7.73 -10.11 -7.87
C ALA A 171 7.39 -10.19 -9.36
N LYS A 172 8.18 -10.92 -10.16
CA LYS A 172 7.86 -11.17 -11.58
C LYS A 172 6.56 -11.97 -11.75
N ARG A 173 6.38 -13.05 -10.95
CA ARG A 173 5.15 -13.86 -10.99
C ARG A 173 3.93 -13.02 -10.66
N PHE A 174 4.02 -12.23 -9.60
CA PHE A 174 2.96 -11.34 -9.18
C PHE A 174 2.62 -10.30 -10.25
N VAL A 175 3.61 -9.59 -10.79
CA VAL A 175 3.39 -8.58 -11.85
C VAL A 175 2.76 -9.23 -13.08
N ASN A 176 3.26 -10.39 -13.53
CA ASN A 176 2.67 -11.08 -14.67
C ASN A 176 1.20 -11.45 -14.43
N SER A 177 0.83 -11.85 -13.21
CA SER A 177 -0.56 -12.16 -12.88
C SER A 177 -1.49 -10.94 -12.89
N LEU A 178 -0.97 -9.74 -12.62
CA LEU A 178 -1.76 -8.50 -12.66
C LEU A 178 -2.15 -8.08 -14.08
N PHE A 179 -1.38 -8.47 -15.09
CA PHE A 179 -1.52 -8.02 -16.49
C PHE A 179 -1.85 -9.14 -17.47
N SER A 180 -2.11 -10.38 -16.96
CA SER A 180 -2.53 -11.54 -17.76
C SER A 180 -4.02 -11.51 -18.11
#